data_527038fc1ec7e20d9ba039bacdc4f14a
#
_entry.id   527038fc1ec7e20d9ba039bacdc4f14a
#
_cell.length_a   1.000
_cell.length_b   1.000
_cell.length_c   1.000
_cell.angle_alpha   90.00
_cell.angle_beta   90.00
_cell.angle_gamma   90.00
#
_symmetry.space_group_name_H-M   'P 1'
#
loop_
_entity.id
_entity.type
_entity.pdbx_description
1 polymer ?
#
loop_
_entity_poly.entity_id
_entity_poly.type
_entity_poly.pdbx_seq_one_letter_code
_entity_poly.pdbx_strand_id
1 'polypeptide(L)'
;LCRRKISGVICPNAAIGAAYGRPMCVVSDYISTGTMQPPVPYAQKRYDFGMVGLITSDKGVVEAAKQLRNTPYRVLIAGRVQEAPLETELRAVCAGAKNIELRLEYLSEAAYDEAIRQCRYCILNYSENYSLHSSGVVFDILFRGVPIVGSRCGTLQMVEANELGKTVSSIADFVPERLLDEAVHDRYVRNIARYCQSQAQEREKLRDFLTRGAVE
;
A
#
# COMPACT_ATOMS: atom_id res chain seq x y z
N LEU A 1 11.03 30.88 -12.95
CA LEU A 1 12.51 31.05 -12.98
C LEU A 1 13.26 29.72 -12.77
N CYS A 2 12.73 28.76 -12.00
CA CYS A 2 13.41 27.46 -11.77
C CYS A 2 13.36 26.50 -12.96
N ARG A 3 12.34 26.54 -13.82
CA ARG A 3 12.16 25.59 -14.95
C ARG A 3 13.31 25.55 -15.96
N ARG A 4 14.08 26.65 -16.13
CA ARG A 4 15.21 26.71 -17.08
C ARG A 4 16.47 25.97 -16.60
N LYS A 5 16.55 25.62 -15.32
CA LYS A 5 17.71 24.94 -14.73
C LYS A 5 17.49 23.44 -14.47
N ILE A 6 16.29 22.93 -14.79
CA ILE A 6 15.96 21.52 -14.57
C ILE A 6 16.30 20.75 -15.85
N SER A 7 17.31 19.88 -15.80
CA SER A 7 17.73 19.02 -16.92
C SER A 7 16.87 17.76 -17.04
N GLY A 8 16.33 17.25 -15.93
CA GLY A 8 15.46 16.09 -15.93
C GLY A 8 14.65 15.97 -14.64
N VAL A 9 13.69 15.06 -14.62
CA VAL A 9 12.76 14.83 -13.50
C VAL A 9 12.78 13.36 -13.09
N ILE A 10 12.89 13.09 -11.80
CA ILE A 10 12.68 11.77 -11.21
C ILE A 10 11.28 11.79 -10.61
N CYS A 11 10.44 10.82 -10.94
CA CYS A 11 9.04 10.80 -10.52
C CYS A 11 8.53 9.38 -10.30
N PRO A 12 7.54 9.18 -9.39
CA PRO A 12 7.01 7.86 -9.08
C PRO A 12 6.12 7.28 -10.18
N ASN A 13 5.56 8.12 -11.04
CA ASN A 13 4.80 7.68 -12.20
C ASN A 13 4.92 8.68 -13.36
N ALA A 14 4.68 8.20 -14.58
CA ALA A 14 4.83 8.99 -15.79
C ALA A 14 3.85 10.19 -15.89
N ALA A 15 2.66 10.09 -15.29
CA ALA A 15 1.67 11.16 -15.32
C ALA A 15 2.16 12.41 -14.56
N ILE A 16 2.81 12.20 -13.42
CA ILE A 16 3.44 13.28 -12.65
C ILE A 16 4.60 13.91 -13.45
N GLY A 17 5.46 13.06 -14.03
CA GLY A 17 6.62 13.53 -14.81
C GLY A 17 6.25 14.30 -16.08
N ALA A 18 5.19 13.89 -16.78
CA ALA A 18 4.74 14.50 -18.02
C ALA A 18 4.41 16.01 -17.89
N ALA A 19 3.95 16.44 -16.73
CA ALA A 19 3.63 17.85 -16.44
C ALA A 19 4.84 18.80 -16.55
N TYR A 20 6.07 18.27 -16.50
CA TYR A 20 7.29 19.08 -16.53
C TYR A 20 7.89 19.27 -17.92
N GLY A 21 7.49 18.46 -18.91
CA GLY A 21 8.00 18.58 -20.30
C GLY A 21 9.52 18.43 -20.41
N ARG A 22 10.11 17.57 -19.58
CA ARG A 22 11.56 17.29 -19.52
C ARG A 22 11.82 15.80 -19.60
N PRO A 23 13.06 15.37 -19.92
CA PRO A 23 13.45 13.99 -19.76
C PRO A 23 13.07 13.48 -18.38
N MET A 24 12.49 12.29 -18.29
CA MET A 24 12.05 11.76 -17.01
C MET A 24 12.60 10.36 -16.77
N CYS A 25 12.91 10.08 -15.51
CA CYS A 25 13.14 8.74 -14.99
C CYS A 25 11.97 8.37 -14.07
N VAL A 26 11.19 7.39 -14.47
CA VAL A 26 10.10 6.86 -13.64
C VAL A 26 10.69 5.77 -12.76
N VAL A 27 10.73 6.03 -11.47
CA VAL A 27 11.17 5.08 -10.44
C VAL A 27 10.20 5.11 -9.28
N SER A 28 10.02 3.99 -8.59
CA SER A 28 9.19 3.98 -7.39
C SER A 28 9.78 4.88 -6.31
N ASP A 29 8.95 5.52 -5.51
CA ASP A 29 9.38 6.40 -4.42
C ASP A 29 10.29 5.70 -3.42
N TYR A 30 10.12 4.40 -3.27
CA TYR A 30 10.87 3.58 -2.35
C TYR A 30 11.78 2.62 -3.12
N ILE A 31 13.01 3.05 -3.34
CA ILE A 31 14.05 2.21 -3.91
C ILE A 31 14.63 1.35 -2.78
N SER A 32 14.01 0.21 -2.51
CA SER A 32 14.53 -0.72 -1.53
C SER A 32 15.80 -1.39 -2.02
N THR A 33 16.74 -1.54 -1.09
CA THR A 33 17.92 -2.38 -1.29
C THR A 33 17.70 -3.79 -0.80
N GLY A 34 16.59 -4.02 -0.12
CA GLY A 34 16.30 -5.24 0.61
C GLY A 34 15.59 -6.29 -0.24
N THR A 35 15.85 -7.51 0.08
CA THR A 35 15.05 -8.64 -0.32
C THR A 35 13.74 -8.60 0.48
N MET A 36 12.64 -9.02 -0.12
CA MET A 36 11.39 -9.24 0.61
C MET A 36 11.66 -10.08 1.86
N GLN A 37 11.12 -9.65 3.00
CA GLN A 37 11.23 -10.42 4.23
C GLN A 37 10.50 -11.77 4.08
N PRO A 38 10.98 -12.86 4.72
CA PRO A 38 10.26 -14.13 4.71
C PRO A 38 8.82 -13.93 5.20
N PRO A 39 7.78 -14.27 4.41
CA PRO A 39 6.40 -14.06 4.81
C PRO A 39 6.04 -14.99 5.98
N VAL A 40 5.14 -14.51 6.85
CA VAL A 40 4.48 -15.37 7.84
C VAL A 40 3.57 -16.35 7.08
N PRO A 41 3.60 -17.65 7.38
CA PRO A 41 2.73 -18.65 6.76
C PRO A 41 1.24 -18.27 6.89
N TYR A 42 0.45 -18.52 5.85
CA TYR A 42 -0.97 -18.15 5.79
C TYR A 42 -1.77 -18.58 7.03
N ALA A 43 -1.60 -19.83 7.47
CA ALA A 43 -2.31 -20.38 8.61
C ALA A 43 -1.92 -19.75 9.97
N GLN A 44 -0.75 -19.11 10.06
CA GLN A 44 -0.25 -18.46 11.28
C GLN A 44 -0.66 -16.99 11.38
N LYS A 45 -1.23 -16.41 10.33
CA LYS A 45 -1.66 -15.01 10.33
C LYS A 45 -2.90 -14.81 11.19
N ARG A 46 -2.88 -13.79 12.05
CA ARG A 46 -3.93 -13.51 13.04
C ARG A 46 -5.15 -12.82 12.45
N TYR A 47 -4.94 -11.99 11.41
CA TYR A 47 -5.98 -11.16 10.81
C TYR A 47 -6.17 -11.54 9.35
N ASP A 48 -7.42 -11.52 8.92
CA ASP A 48 -7.75 -11.71 7.51
C ASP A 48 -7.43 -10.44 6.73
N PHE A 49 -7.74 -9.27 7.32
CA PHE A 49 -7.49 -7.96 6.73
C PHE A 49 -6.87 -7.00 7.74
N GLY A 50 -5.99 -6.13 7.25
CA GLY A 50 -5.38 -5.07 8.04
C GLY A 50 -5.42 -3.71 7.33
N MET A 51 -5.64 -2.64 8.09
CA MET A 51 -5.43 -1.26 7.69
C MET A 51 -4.39 -0.68 8.63
N VAL A 52 -3.15 -0.53 8.15
CA VAL A 52 -2.00 -0.22 9.00
C VAL A 52 -1.27 1.02 8.50
N GLY A 53 -0.88 1.90 9.41
CA GLY A 53 -0.10 3.11 9.15
C GLY A 53 -0.82 4.39 9.56
N LEU A 54 -0.36 5.53 9.05
CA LEU A 54 -1.01 6.80 9.32
C LEU A 54 -2.43 6.81 8.73
N ILE A 55 -3.43 7.05 9.56
CA ILE A 55 -4.85 7.04 9.20
C ILE A 55 -5.29 8.49 8.96
N THR A 56 -5.71 8.76 7.72
CA THR A 56 -6.20 10.07 7.25
C THR A 56 -7.53 9.89 6.51
N SER A 57 -8.29 10.95 6.35
CA SER A 57 -9.63 10.92 5.73
C SER A 57 -9.62 10.40 4.28
N ASP A 58 -8.55 10.68 3.52
CA ASP A 58 -8.37 10.26 2.12
C ASP A 58 -8.02 8.77 1.94
N LYS A 59 -7.77 8.05 3.05
CA LYS A 59 -7.47 6.61 3.02
C LYS A 59 -8.68 5.69 3.19
N GLY A 60 -9.88 6.24 3.31
CA GLY A 60 -11.14 5.52 3.32
C GLY A 60 -11.25 4.40 4.37
N VAL A 61 -10.57 4.55 5.51
CA VAL A 61 -10.52 3.52 6.57
C VAL A 61 -11.88 3.33 7.22
N VAL A 62 -12.66 4.42 7.37
CA VAL A 62 -14.01 4.37 7.96
C VAL A 62 -14.96 3.58 7.08
N GLU A 63 -14.94 3.81 5.77
CA GLU A 63 -15.76 3.10 4.79
C GLU A 63 -15.44 1.60 4.78
N ALA A 64 -14.16 1.27 4.79
CA ALA A 64 -13.71 -0.13 4.88
C ALA A 64 -14.11 -0.79 6.20
N ALA A 65 -14.04 -0.06 7.32
CA ALA A 65 -14.52 -0.54 8.61
C ALA A 65 -16.03 -0.77 8.62
N LYS A 66 -16.83 0.13 8.03
CA LYS A 66 -18.28 -0.03 7.86
C LYS A 66 -18.62 -1.30 7.07
N GLN A 67 -17.88 -1.59 6.02
CA GLN A 67 -18.08 -2.77 5.17
C GLN A 67 -17.70 -4.08 5.88
N LEU A 68 -16.66 -4.06 6.71
CA LEU A 68 -16.12 -5.27 7.34
C LEU A 68 -16.65 -5.53 8.76
N ARG A 69 -17.30 -4.56 9.40
CA ARG A 69 -17.87 -4.77 10.73
C ARG A 69 -18.96 -5.86 10.71
N ASN A 70 -18.99 -6.65 11.77
CA ASN A 70 -19.96 -7.74 11.94
C ASN A 70 -19.88 -8.84 10.86
N THR A 71 -18.77 -8.92 10.14
CA THR A 71 -18.46 -10.04 9.25
C THR A 71 -17.71 -11.14 10.02
N PRO A 72 -17.54 -12.36 9.47
CA PRO A 72 -16.76 -13.41 10.13
C PRO A 72 -15.23 -13.16 10.06
N TYR A 73 -14.79 -12.12 9.36
CA TYR A 73 -13.37 -11.84 9.14
C TYR A 73 -12.74 -11.07 10.29
N ARG A 74 -11.53 -11.46 10.68
CA ARG A 74 -10.76 -10.76 11.71
C ARG A 74 -10.03 -9.58 11.06
N VAL A 75 -10.27 -8.39 11.57
CA VAL A 75 -9.76 -7.13 11.02
C VAL A 75 -8.89 -6.42 12.04
N LEU A 76 -7.72 -5.94 11.61
CA LEU A 76 -6.87 -5.03 12.38
C LEU A 76 -6.91 -3.64 11.77
N ILE A 77 -7.16 -2.62 12.59
CA ILE A 77 -6.97 -1.22 12.23
C ILE A 77 -5.92 -0.65 13.19
N ALA A 78 -4.74 -0.34 12.69
CA ALA A 78 -3.60 0.01 13.54
C ALA A 78 -2.80 1.19 12.99
N GLY A 79 -2.58 2.20 13.84
CA GLY A 79 -1.80 3.37 13.51
C GLY A 79 -2.39 4.66 14.07
N ARG A 80 -1.60 5.74 14.03
CA ARG A 80 -2.04 7.04 14.50
C ARG A 80 -3.07 7.64 13.56
N VAL A 81 -4.19 8.10 14.12
CA VAL A 81 -5.17 8.90 13.39
C VAL A 81 -4.71 10.37 13.40
N GLN A 82 -4.76 11.03 12.25
CA GLN A 82 -4.29 12.41 12.10
C GLN A 82 -5.30 13.42 12.61
N GLU A 83 -6.59 13.18 12.35
CA GLU A 83 -7.67 14.11 12.68
C GLU A 83 -8.55 13.54 13.80
N ALA A 84 -8.76 14.32 14.89
CA ALA A 84 -9.60 13.90 16.01
C ALA A 84 -11.06 13.56 15.62
N PRO A 85 -11.73 14.29 14.71
CA PRO A 85 -13.06 13.90 14.24
C PRO A 85 -13.08 12.53 13.57
N LEU A 86 -12.06 12.19 12.76
CA LEU A 86 -11.92 10.89 12.10
C LEU A 86 -11.74 9.77 13.12
N GLU A 87 -10.94 9.99 14.17
CA GLU A 87 -10.79 9.02 15.24
C GLU A 87 -12.11 8.75 15.96
N THR A 88 -12.86 9.81 16.25
CA THR A 88 -14.17 9.71 16.90
C THR A 88 -15.14 8.89 16.04
N GLU A 89 -15.21 9.17 14.74
CA GLU A 89 -16.07 8.43 13.80
C GLU A 89 -15.64 6.96 13.71
N LEU A 90 -14.34 6.71 13.58
CA LEU A 90 -13.80 5.34 13.47
C LEU A 90 -14.11 4.51 14.72
N ARG A 91 -13.92 5.10 15.92
CA ARG A 91 -14.29 4.45 17.18
C ARG A 91 -15.79 4.16 17.26
N ALA A 92 -16.64 5.09 16.83
CA ALA A 92 -18.09 4.92 16.80
C ALA A 92 -18.51 3.81 15.83
N VAL A 93 -17.94 3.75 14.64
CA VAL A 93 -18.19 2.70 13.64
C VAL A 93 -17.79 1.32 14.16
N CYS A 94 -16.66 1.22 14.84
CA CYS A 94 -16.15 -0.05 15.34
C CYS A 94 -16.74 -0.45 16.72
N ALA A 95 -17.53 0.42 17.34
CA ALA A 95 -18.14 0.12 18.63
C ALA A 95 -19.01 -1.14 18.57
N GLY A 96 -18.73 -2.12 19.45
CA GLY A 96 -19.44 -3.40 19.51
C GLY A 96 -19.09 -4.40 18.41
N ALA A 97 -18.25 -4.06 17.45
CA ALA A 97 -17.76 -4.97 16.40
C ALA A 97 -16.69 -5.91 16.99
N LYS A 98 -17.07 -7.13 17.32
CA LYS A 98 -16.17 -8.12 17.96
C LYS A 98 -15.05 -8.62 17.05
N ASN A 99 -15.15 -8.40 15.76
CA ASN A 99 -14.21 -8.86 14.74
C ASN A 99 -13.19 -7.81 14.35
N ILE A 100 -13.28 -6.56 14.85
CA ILE A 100 -12.34 -5.48 14.56
C ILE A 100 -11.51 -5.14 15.79
N GLU A 101 -10.20 -5.25 15.68
CA GLU A 101 -9.25 -4.78 16.68
C GLU A 101 -8.74 -3.40 16.30
N LEU A 102 -8.86 -2.42 17.22
CA LEU A 102 -8.37 -1.05 17.05
C LEU A 102 -7.13 -0.81 17.89
N ARG A 103 -6.05 -0.34 17.25
CA ARG A 103 -4.82 0.15 17.88
C ARG A 103 -4.52 1.54 17.34
N LEU A 104 -5.26 2.55 17.82
CA LEU A 104 -5.20 3.93 17.29
C LEU A 104 -4.13 4.75 18.01
N GLU A 105 -2.87 4.33 17.88
CA GLU A 105 -1.72 4.94 18.51
C GLU A 105 -0.53 4.98 17.55
N TYR A 106 0.52 5.71 17.91
CA TYR A 106 1.78 5.63 17.20
C TYR A 106 2.42 4.25 17.42
N LEU A 107 2.67 3.55 16.33
CA LEU A 107 3.33 2.25 16.37
C LEU A 107 4.85 2.43 16.31
N SER A 108 5.56 1.74 17.19
CA SER A 108 7.00 1.56 17.00
C SER A 108 7.28 0.78 15.71
N GLU A 109 8.50 0.86 15.19
CA GLU A 109 8.88 0.12 13.97
C GLU A 109 8.58 -1.39 14.10
N ALA A 110 8.91 -2.00 15.23
CA ALA A 110 8.63 -3.41 15.48
C ALA A 110 7.13 -3.71 15.54
N ALA A 111 6.32 -2.85 16.17
CA ALA A 111 4.87 -3.01 16.24
C ALA A 111 4.21 -2.81 14.87
N TYR A 112 4.73 -1.89 14.06
CA TYR A 112 4.29 -1.65 12.69
C TYR A 112 4.60 -2.85 11.78
N ASP A 113 5.84 -3.37 11.88
CA ASP A 113 6.25 -4.58 11.16
C ASP A 113 5.35 -5.76 11.50
N GLU A 114 5.16 -6.03 12.79
CA GLU A 114 4.30 -7.11 13.27
C GLU A 114 2.84 -6.94 12.81
N ALA A 115 2.29 -5.72 12.92
CA ALA A 115 0.92 -5.44 12.51
C ALA A 115 0.67 -5.78 11.04
N ILE A 116 1.58 -5.42 10.14
CA ILE A 116 1.46 -5.76 8.72
C ILE A 116 1.61 -7.26 8.50
N ARG A 117 2.64 -7.87 9.05
CA ARG A 117 2.96 -9.29 8.80
C ARG A 117 1.90 -10.25 9.30
N GLN A 118 1.15 -9.88 10.33
CA GLN A 118 0.06 -10.68 10.89
C GLN A 118 -1.25 -10.61 10.08
N CYS A 119 -1.32 -9.81 9.03
CA CYS A 119 -2.47 -9.73 8.13
C CYS A 119 -2.31 -10.64 6.92
N ARG A 120 -3.38 -11.34 6.51
CA ARG A 120 -3.41 -12.05 5.22
C ARG A 120 -3.38 -11.07 4.06
N TYR A 121 -4.14 -10.00 4.18
CA TYR A 121 -4.19 -8.90 3.22
C TYR A 121 -4.17 -7.55 3.94
N CYS A 122 -3.53 -6.55 3.34
CA CYS A 122 -3.70 -5.16 3.78
C CYS A 122 -4.64 -4.42 2.84
N ILE A 123 -5.58 -3.65 3.42
CA ILE A 123 -6.55 -2.84 2.67
C ILE A 123 -6.04 -1.41 2.56
N LEU A 124 -6.00 -0.90 1.34
CA LEU A 124 -5.67 0.48 0.98
C LEU A 124 -6.82 1.06 0.15
N ASN A 125 -7.83 1.60 0.84
CA ASN A 125 -9.05 2.15 0.22
C ASN A 125 -8.87 3.64 -0.11
N TYR A 126 -7.91 3.96 -0.97
CA TYR A 126 -7.59 5.34 -1.32
C TYR A 126 -8.69 6.01 -2.15
N SER A 127 -8.95 7.28 -1.85
CA SER A 127 -9.84 8.12 -2.66
C SER A 127 -9.22 8.44 -4.03
N GLU A 128 -10.03 8.88 -5.00
CA GLU A 128 -9.54 9.30 -6.32
C GLU A 128 -8.51 10.43 -6.23
N ASN A 129 -8.63 11.31 -5.25
CA ASN A 129 -7.68 12.39 -4.99
C ASN A 129 -6.27 11.86 -4.67
N TYR A 130 -6.16 10.61 -4.23
CA TYR A 130 -4.88 9.97 -3.96
C TYR A 130 -4.15 9.47 -5.23
N SER A 131 -4.80 9.52 -6.39
CA SER A 131 -4.26 8.94 -7.65
C SER A 131 -2.95 9.55 -8.13
N LEU A 132 -2.66 10.79 -7.74
CA LEU A 132 -1.39 11.48 -8.07
C LEU A 132 -0.37 11.48 -6.92
N HIS A 133 -0.69 10.79 -5.83
CA HIS A 133 0.21 10.66 -4.70
C HIS A 133 1.00 9.36 -4.79
N SER A 134 2.17 9.35 -4.18
CA SER A 134 2.87 8.13 -3.87
C SER A 134 2.58 7.70 -2.43
N SER A 135 2.71 6.41 -2.17
CA SER A 135 2.44 5.87 -0.85
C SER A 135 3.53 4.89 -0.41
N GLY A 136 4.37 5.33 0.54
CA GLY A 136 5.38 4.47 1.15
C GLY A 136 4.78 3.21 1.78
N VAL A 137 3.57 3.30 2.32
CA VAL A 137 2.85 2.16 2.93
C VAL A 137 2.64 1.02 1.93
N VAL A 138 2.44 1.30 0.64
CA VAL A 138 2.34 0.26 -0.41
C VAL A 138 3.60 -0.61 -0.42
N PHE A 139 4.76 0.03 -0.44
CA PHE A 139 6.05 -0.68 -0.48
C PHE A 139 6.36 -1.36 0.85
N ASP A 140 6.02 -0.73 1.97
CA ASP A 140 6.15 -1.33 3.31
C ASP A 140 5.38 -2.66 3.42
N ILE A 141 4.17 -2.71 2.88
CA ILE A 141 3.34 -3.91 2.85
C ILE A 141 3.95 -4.97 1.94
N LEU A 142 4.33 -4.58 0.72
CA LEU A 142 4.87 -5.52 -0.27
C LEU A 142 6.21 -6.13 0.17
N PHE A 143 7.11 -5.33 0.75
CA PHE A 143 8.39 -5.85 1.23
C PHE A 143 8.25 -6.82 2.42
N ARG A 144 7.11 -6.81 3.09
CA ARG A 144 6.75 -7.80 4.13
C ARG A 144 6.00 -9.01 3.58
N GLY A 145 5.86 -9.12 2.26
CA GLY A 145 5.23 -10.24 1.59
C GLY A 145 3.72 -10.32 1.84
N VAL A 146 3.06 -9.18 2.03
CA VAL A 146 1.62 -9.13 2.26
C VAL A 146 0.91 -8.58 1.02
N PRO A 147 -0.07 -9.31 0.45
CA PRO A 147 -0.86 -8.84 -0.67
C PRO A 147 -1.75 -7.65 -0.31
N ILE A 148 -2.03 -6.81 -1.31
CA ILE A 148 -2.83 -5.60 -1.14
C ILE A 148 -4.22 -5.81 -1.72
N VAL A 149 -5.25 -5.38 -0.98
CA VAL A 149 -6.59 -5.12 -1.49
C VAL A 149 -6.80 -3.62 -1.50
N GLY A 150 -7.24 -3.05 -2.61
CA GLY A 150 -7.35 -1.60 -2.65
C GLY A 150 -8.33 -1.06 -3.69
N SER A 151 -8.62 0.23 -3.57
CA SER A 151 -9.38 0.95 -4.58
C SER A 151 -8.59 1.05 -5.89
N ARG A 152 -9.30 1.02 -7.01
CA ARG A 152 -8.68 1.24 -8.33
C ARG A 152 -8.31 2.71 -8.50
N CYS A 153 -7.06 3.03 -8.24
CA CYS A 153 -6.51 4.37 -8.39
C CYS A 153 -5.07 4.32 -8.94
N GLY A 154 -4.55 5.47 -9.39
CA GLY A 154 -3.21 5.57 -9.98
C GLY A 154 -2.10 5.06 -9.07
N THR A 155 -2.18 5.33 -7.78
CA THR A 155 -1.20 4.88 -6.77
C THR A 155 -1.13 3.35 -6.65
N LEU A 156 -2.24 2.63 -6.89
CA LEU A 156 -2.32 1.18 -6.78
C LEU A 156 -2.31 0.46 -8.15
N GLN A 157 -2.09 1.18 -9.25
CA GLN A 157 -2.03 0.61 -10.59
C GLN A 157 -1.00 -0.54 -10.70
N MET A 158 0.12 -0.43 -10.00
CA MET A 158 1.16 -1.45 -9.96
C MET A 158 0.67 -2.76 -9.32
N VAL A 159 -0.27 -2.68 -8.37
CA VAL A 159 -0.85 -3.87 -7.70
C VAL A 159 -1.61 -4.72 -8.72
N GLU A 160 -2.40 -4.09 -9.59
CA GLU A 160 -3.14 -4.79 -10.65
C GLU A 160 -2.19 -5.29 -11.75
N ALA A 161 -1.28 -4.42 -12.23
CA ALA A 161 -0.37 -4.72 -13.33
C ALA A 161 0.60 -5.88 -13.03
N ASN A 162 0.96 -6.09 -11.77
CA ASN A 162 1.89 -7.15 -11.36
C ASN A 162 1.21 -8.27 -10.56
N GLU A 163 -0.10 -8.29 -10.48
CA GLU A 163 -0.87 -9.24 -9.66
C GLU A 163 -0.33 -9.37 -8.22
N LEU A 164 -0.17 -8.21 -7.52
CA LEU A 164 0.33 -8.17 -6.15
C LEU A 164 -0.81 -8.20 -5.11
N GLY A 165 -2.01 -8.45 -5.57
CA GLY A 165 -3.23 -8.45 -4.79
C GLY A 165 -4.45 -8.20 -5.66
N LYS A 166 -5.45 -7.50 -5.14
CA LYS A 166 -6.70 -7.22 -5.84
C LYS A 166 -7.09 -5.75 -5.75
N THR A 167 -7.42 -5.14 -6.88
CA THR A 167 -8.07 -3.82 -6.90
C THR A 167 -9.56 -3.95 -7.22
N VAL A 168 -10.37 -3.08 -6.63
CA VAL A 168 -11.82 -3.00 -6.81
C VAL A 168 -12.22 -1.55 -7.13
N SER A 169 -13.33 -1.36 -7.84
CA SER A 169 -13.83 -0.02 -8.16
C SER A 169 -14.37 0.70 -6.92
N SER A 170 -14.97 -0.07 -6.01
CA SER A 170 -15.42 0.39 -4.70
C SER A 170 -15.15 -0.68 -3.66
N ILE A 171 -14.86 -0.28 -2.42
CA ILE A 171 -14.74 -1.23 -1.32
C ILE A 171 -16.05 -2.01 -1.08
N ALA A 172 -17.19 -1.46 -1.50
CA ALA A 172 -18.48 -2.14 -1.45
C ALA A 172 -18.56 -3.35 -2.41
N ASP A 173 -17.75 -3.34 -3.49
CA ASP A 173 -17.67 -4.46 -4.46
C ASP A 173 -16.67 -5.54 -4.00
N PHE A 174 -16.09 -5.35 -2.84
CA PHE A 174 -15.10 -6.28 -2.30
C PHE A 174 -15.79 -7.57 -1.81
N VAL A 175 -15.35 -8.70 -2.36
CA VAL A 175 -15.85 -10.05 -2.02
C VAL A 175 -14.72 -10.82 -1.34
N PRO A 176 -14.63 -10.77 0.00
CA PRO A 176 -13.52 -11.34 0.78
C PRO A 176 -13.31 -12.84 0.56
N GLU A 177 -14.39 -13.62 0.42
CA GLU A 177 -14.36 -15.09 0.29
C GLU A 177 -13.47 -15.56 -0.85
N ARG A 178 -13.43 -14.80 -1.96
CA ARG A 178 -12.63 -15.13 -3.14
C ARG A 178 -11.13 -14.99 -2.93
N LEU A 179 -10.72 -14.27 -1.90
CA LEU A 179 -9.32 -14.01 -1.60
C LEU A 179 -8.79 -14.88 -0.46
N LEU A 180 -9.67 -15.36 0.43
CA LEU A 180 -9.26 -16.13 1.61
C LEU A 180 -9.01 -17.62 1.30
N ASP A 181 -8.65 -17.91 0.04
CA ASP A 181 -8.07 -19.18 -0.39
C ASP A 181 -6.55 -19.10 -0.30
N GLU A 182 -5.92 -20.08 0.34
CA GLU A 182 -4.47 -20.11 0.56
C GLU A 182 -3.68 -20.15 -0.75
N ALA A 183 -4.15 -20.89 -1.74
CA ALA A 183 -3.47 -20.97 -3.04
C ALA A 183 -3.52 -19.63 -3.80
N VAL A 184 -4.61 -18.89 -3.67
CA VAL A 184 -4.75 -17.51 -4.21
C VAL A 184 -3.79 -16.57 -3.50
N HIS A 185 -3.75 -16.60 -2.17
CA HIS A 185 -2.84 -15.81 -1.36
C HIS A 185 -1.37 -16.09 -1.74
N ASP A 186 -0.98 -17.36 -1.80
CA ASP A 186 0.38 -17.77 -2.12
C ASP A 186 0.82 -17.36 -3.53
N ARG A 187 -0.11 -17.34 -4.48
CA ARG A 187 0.17 -16.79 -5.82
C ARG A 187 0.57 -15.34 -5.73
N TYR A 188 -0.18 -14.52 -4.99
CA TYR A 188 0.16 -13.12 -4.79
C TYR A 188 1.51 -12.95 -4.09
N VAL A 189 1.79 -13.73 -3.04
CA VAL A 189 3.08 -13.68 -2.33
C VAL A 189 4.24 -14.00 -3.27
N ARG A 190 4.12 -15.02 -4.14
CA ARG A 190 5.15 -15.32 -5.15
C ARG A 190 5.35 -14.16 -6.14
N ASN A 191 4.28 -13.51 -6.56
CA ASN A 191 4.37 -12.35 -7.45
C ASN A 191 5.03 -11.16 -6.76
N ILE A 192 4.70 -10.93 -5.48
CA ILE A 192 5.36 -9.91 -4.65
C ILE A 192 6.87 -10.15 -4.58
N ALA A 193 7.29 -11.39 -4.35
CA ALA A 193 8.71 -11.74 -4.30
C ALA A 193 9.43 -11.38 -5.62
N ARG A 194 8.82 -11.71 -6.76
CA ARG A 194 9.37 -11.35 -8.09
C ARG A 194 9.41 -9.84 -8.29
N TYR A 195 8.34 -9.15 -7.88
CA TYR A 195 8.28 -7.70 -7.97
C TYR A 195 9.36 -7.03 -7.11
N CYS A 196 9.56 -7.46 -5.86
CA CYS A 196 10.62 -6.94 -5.00
C CYS A 196 12.02 -7.16 -5.62
N GLN A 197 12.27 -8.31 -6.24
CA GLN A 197 13.52 -8.57 -6.95
C GLN A 197 13.72 -7.60 -8.14
N SER A 198 12.66 -7.29 -8.89
CA SER A 198 12.75 -6.36 -10.01
C SER A 198 13.07 -4.93 -9.58
N GLN A 199 12.74 -4.54 -8.35
CA GLN A 199 13.03 -3.20 -7.82
C GLN A 199 14.55 -2.93 -7.69
N ALA A 200 15.38 -3.96 -7.59
CA ALA A 200 16.83 -3.79 -7.61
C ALA A 200 17.32 -3.14 -8.93
N GLN A 201 16.63 -3.39 -10.04
CA GLN A 201 16.94 -2.81 -11.35
C GLN A 201 16.60 -1.31 -11.45
N GLU A 202 15.67 -0.82 -10.64
CA GLU A 202 15.29 0.60 -10.62
C GLU A 202 16.47 1.50 -10.21
N ARG A 203 17.37 1.01 -9.39
CA ARG A 203 18.60 1.73 -9.02
C ARG A 203 19.54 1.93 -10.20
N GLU A 204 19.66 0.95 -11.05
CA GLU A 204 20.51 1.06 -12.25
C GLU A 204 19.91 2.09 -13.20
N LYS A 205 18.60 2.05 -13.42
CA LYS A 205 17.91 3.06 -14.24
C LYS A 205 18.12 4.48 -13.70
N LEU A 206 17.99 4.65 -12.38
CA LEU A 206 18.20 5.93 -11.73
C LEU A 206 19.66 6.41 -11.88
N ARG A 207 20.61 5.53 -11.64
CA ARG A 207 22.04 5.85 -11.82
C ARG A 207 22.34 6.25 -13.25
N ASP A 208 21.85 5.50 -14.24
CA ASP A 208 22.07 5.78 -15.65
C ASP A 208 21.44 7.12 -16.06
N PHE A 209 20.26 7.43 -15.55
CA PHE A 209 19.61 8.71 -15.79
C PHE A 209 20.40 9.88 -15.23
N LEU A 210 20.91 9.75 -14.00
CA LEU A 210 21.70 10.78 -13.33
C LEU A 210 23.07 11.00 -14.02
N THR A 211 23.69 9.93 -14.51
CA THR A 211 24.99 10.03 -15.19
C THR A 211 24.87 10.61 -16.60
N ARG A 212 23.81 10.31 -17.34
CA ARG A 212 23.57 10.90 -18.68
C ARG A 212 23.24 12.40 -18.61
N GLY A 213 22.50 12.83 -17.59
CA GLY A 213 22.19 14.24 -17.38
C GLY A 213 23.37 15.10 -16.87
N ALA A 214 24.48 14.47 -16.47
CA ALA A 214 25.69 15.18 -16.05
C ALA A 214 26.67 15.49 -17.21
N VAL A 215 26.34 15.06 -18.45
CA VAL A 215 27.24 15.16 -19.62
C VAL A 215 26.74 16.20 -20.64
N GLU A 216 25.57 16.80 -20.43
CA GLU A 216 25.03 17.92 -21.23
C GLU A 216 24.97 19.22 -20.38
#